data_1e6ad0933a588cb42f7e352675437a2d
#
_entry.id   1e6ad0933a588cb42f7e352675437a2d
#
_cell.length_a   1.000
_cell.length_b   1.000
_cell.length_c   1.000
_cell.angle_alpha   90.00
_cell.angle_beta   90.00
_cell.angle_gamma   90.00
#
_symmetry.space_group_name_H-M   'P 1'
#
loop_
_entity.id
_entity.type
_entity.pdbx_description
1 polymer ?
#
loop_
_entity_poly.entity_id
_entity_poly.type
_entity_poly.pdbx_seq_one_letter_code
_entity_poly.pdbx_strand_id
1 'polypeptide(L)'
;MPARATFLTGKHQYGVESMRMEGAYPGSTYDPEKTPFWMRSFKEAGYTTAHIGKWLTGVDTGYGRDWDYQIVWNRPKFPKNSGNYYDNQLIYFNGGEAQMTKGYSTTNYTKWAQEYLKGEGRDEKKPWLLWLCYAGSHGPFNPAPHHVDSIC
;
A
#
# COMPACT_ATOMS: atom_id res chain seq x y z
N MET A 1 11.29 -2.29 3.27
CA MET A 1 11.00 -3.18 2.11
C MET A 1 11.01 -4.63 2.52
N PRO A 2 12.10 -5.19 3.05
CA PRO A 2 12.11 -6.63 3.37
C PRO A 2 10.94 -7.08 4.24
N ALA A 3 10.63 -6.35 5.31
CA ALA A 3 9.53 -6.67 6.21
C ALA A 3 8.15 -6.79 5.52
N ARG A 4 7.85 -5.90 4.55
CA ARG A 4 6.58 -5.99 3.81
C ARG A 4 6.56 -7.16 2.84
N ALA A 5 7.66 -7.42 2.15
CA ALA A 5 7.78 -8.58 1.29
C ALA A 5 7.63 -9.89 2.09
N THR A 6 8.32 -9.99 3.22
CA THR A 6 8.18 -11.12 4.15
C THR A 6 6.74 -11.29 4.64
N PHE A 7 6.10 -10.21 5.07
CA PHE A 7 4.71 -10.25 5.52
C PHE A 7 3.74 -10.68 4.42
N LEU A 8 3.85 -10.09 3.22
CA LEU A 8 2.95 -10.37 2.10
C LEU A 8 3.08 -11.80 1.55
N THR A 9 4.28 -12.38 1.64
CA THR A 9 4.57 -13.67 1.01
C THR A 9 4.64 -14.83 2.00
N GLY A 10 4.75 -14.53 3.30
CA GLY A 10 5.07 -15.54 4.32
C GLY A 10 6.47 -16.14 4.19
N LYS A 11 7.30 -15.62 3.29
CA LYS A 11 8.66 -16.13 3.05
C LYS A 11 9.70 -15.24 3.71
N HIS A 12 10.79 -15.84 4.15
CA HIS A 12 11.95 -15.08 4.61
C HIS A 12 12.50 -14.17 3.49
N GLN A 13 13.07 -13.02 3.87
CA GLN A 13 13.56 -12.01 2.92
C GLN A 13 14.53 -12.57 1.85
N TYR A 14 15.33 -13.56 2.19
CA TYR A 14 16.23 -14.24 1.23
C TYR A 14 15.45 -15.02 0.16
N GLY A 15 14.31 -15.60 0.53
CA GLY A 15 13.48 -16.38 -0.39
C GLY A 15 12.65 -15.52 -1.35
N VAL A 16 12.65 -14.18 -1.17
CA VAL A 16 11.99 -13.21 -2.06
C VAL A 16 12.97 -12.19 -2.63
N GLU A 17 14.27 -12.39 -2.45
CA GLU A 17 15.34 -11.50 -2.91
C GLU A 17 15.19 -10.04 -2.49
N SER A 18 14.43 -9.78 -1.42
CA SER A 18 14.10 -8.44 -0.91
C SER A 18 14.86 -8.15 0.38
N MET A 19 16.21 -8.13 0.31
CA MET A 19 17.06 -8.04 1.48
C MET A 19 17.28 -6.61 1.98
N ARG A 20 17.20 -5.62 1.09
CA ARG A 20 17.42 -4.21 1.41
C ARG A 20 16.76 -3.29 0.37
N MET A 21 16.73 -1.99 0.66
CA MET A 21 16.15 -0.98 -0.23
C MET A 21 16.99 -0.72 -1.47
N GLU A 22 18.30 -0.90 -1.37
CA GLU A 22 19.28 -0.52 -2.38
C GLU A 22 20.32 -1.63 -2.56
N GLY A 23 21.05 -1.59 -3.68
CA GLY A 23 22.13 -2.53 -4.01
C GLY A 23 21.66 -3.74 -4.80
N ALA A 24 22.38 -4.86 -4.67
CA ALA A 24 22.19 -6.04 -5.51
C ALA A 24 20.78 -6.68 -5.41
N TYR A 25 20.12 -6.49 -4.28
CA TYR A 25 18.78 -7.04 -4.04
C TYR A 25 17.83 -5.89 -3.66
N PRO A 26 17.47 -5.01 -4.59
CA PRO A 26 16.52 -3.93 -4.31
C PRO A 26 15.15 -4.53 -4.00
N GLY A 27 14.43 -3.90 -3.09
CA GLY A 27 13.16 -4.40 -2.57
C GLY A 27 11.99 -4.52 -3.55
N SER A 28 12.26 -4.44 -4.84
CA SER A 28 11.25 -4.48 -5.91
C SER A 28 11.49 -5.60 -6.93
N THR A 29 12.35 -6.55 -6.65
CA THR A 29 12.82 -7.53 -7.65
C THR A 29 12.13 -8.88 -7.60
N TYR A 30 11.27 -9.16 -6.63
CA TYR A 30 10.57 -10.45 -6.62
C TYR A 30 9.46 -10.49 -7.69
N ASP A 31 9.26 -11.69 -8.21
CA ASP A 31 8.23 -11.99 -9.20
C ASP A 31 6.90 -12.29 -8.47
N PRO A 32 5.86 -11.44 -8.60
CA PRO A 32 4.60 -11.62 -7.88
C PRO A 32 3.78 -12.83 -8.36
N GLU A 33 4.06 -13.37 -9.55
CA GLU A 33 3.41 -14.59 -10.04
C GLU A 33 4.03 -15.83 -9.39
N LYS A 34 5.34 -15.89 -9.32
CA LYS A 34 6.07 -17.00 -8.68
C LYS A 34 6.03 -16.97 -7.16
N THR A 35 5.78 -15.78 -6.60
CA THR A 35 5.74 -15.59 -5.15
C THR A 35 4.41 -14.94 -4.78
N PRO A 36 3.31 -15.70 -4.77
CA PRO A 36 1.98 -15.17 -4.50
C PRO A 36 1.88 -14.63 -3.08
N PHE A 37 1.12 -13.56 -2.91
CA PHE A 37 0.76 -13.02 -1.61
C PHE A 37 -0.33 -13.88 -0.95
N TRP A 38 -0.29 -13.99 0.37
CA TRP A 38 -1.33 -14.70 1.13
C TRP A 38 -2.73 -14.06 0.94
N MET A 39 -2.82 -12.77 0.59
CA MET A 39 -4.07 -12.10 0.23
C MET A 39 -4.77 -12.77 -0.96
N ARG A 40 -4.03 -13.35 -1.89
CA ARG A 40 -4.59 -14.10 -3.02
C ARG A 40 -5.44 -15.27 -2.54
N SER A 41 -4.98 -15.98 -1.50
CA SER A 41 -5.74 -17.07 -0.89
C SER A 41 -7.05 -16.60 -0.26
N PHE A 42 -7.09 -15.39 0.29
CA PHE A 42 -8.34 -14.79 0.76
C PHE A 42 -9.31 -14.48 -0.39
N LYS A 43 -8.79 -13.92 -1.48
CA LYS A 43 -9.59 -13.68 -2.69
C LYS A 43 -10.16 -14.98 -3.25
N GLU A 44 -9.35 -16.03 -3.35
CA GLU A 44 -9.76 -17.37 -3.76
C GLU A 44 -10.81 -17.99 -2.80
N ALA A 45 -10.73 -17.67 -1.52
CA ALA A 45 -11.72 -18.06 -0.51
C ALA A 45 -13.01 -17.21 -0.52
N GLY A 46 -13.14 -16.28 -1.48
CA GLY A 46 -14.34 -15.47 -1.67
C GLY A 46 -14.40 -14.16 -0.92
N TYR A 47 -13.29 -13.72 -0.32
CA TYR A 47 -13.20 -12.38 0.28
C TYR A 47 -13.08 -11.29 -0.78
N THR A 48 -13.65 -10.12 -0.52
CA THR A 48 -13.26 -8.89 -1.21
C THR A 48 -11.97 -8.36 -0.58
N THR A 49 -10.92 -8.22 -1.40
CA THR A 49 -9.60 -7.80 -0.91
C THR A 49 -9.30 -6.36 -1.28
N ALA A 50 -8.83 -5.58 -0.30
CA ALA A 50 -8.51 -4.17 -0.47
C ALA A 50 -7.11 -3.82 0.04
N HIS A 51 -6.44 -2.92 -0.70
CA HIS A 51 -5.20 -2.29 -0.25
C HIS A 51 -5.34 -0.77 -0.33
N ILE A 52 -5.12 -0.09 0.77
CA ILE A 52 -5.11 1.38 0.84
C ILE A 52 -3.79 1.85 1.42
N GLY A 53 -3.10 2.74 0.68
CA GLY A 53 -1.94 3.45 1.15
C GLY A 53 -0.62 3.12 0.45
N LYS A 54 0.47 3.09 1.17
CA LYS A 54 1.83 3.03 0.66
C LYS A 54 2.19 1.65 0.11
N TRP A 55 2.60 1.61 -1.16
CA TRP A 55 3.17 0.45 -1.82
C TRP A 55 4.68 0.60 -2.04
N LEU A 56 5.45 -0.47 -1.84
CA LEU A 56 6.92 -0.46 -1.92
C LEU A 56 7.52 -1.73 -2.54
N THR A 57 6.72 -2.71 -2.89
CA THR A 57 7.20 -4.03 -3.30
C THR A 57 7.24 -4.21 -4.82
N GLY A 58 7.67 -3.20 -5.53
CA GLY A 58 7.78 -3.19 -6.99
C GLY A 58 6.79 -2.25 -7.65
N VAL A 59 6.85 -2.16 -8.97
CA VAL A 59 5.95 -1.30 -9.75
C VAL A 59 4.57 -1.94 -9.95
N ASP A 60 4.51 -3.26 -9.96
CA ASP A 60 3.27 -4.03 -10.00
C ASP A 60 2.62 -4.05 -8.60
N THR A 61 1.44 -3.48 -8.51
CA THR A 61 0.69 -3.38 -7.25
C THR A 61 -0.29 -4.54 -7.04
N GLY A 62 -0.49 -5.38 -8.05
CA GLY A 62 -1.38 -6.53 -7.99
C GLY A 62 -2.87 -6.20 -8.11
N TYR A 63 -3.24 -5.01 -8.58
CA TYR A 63 -4.65 -4.69 -8.80
C TYR A 63 -5.30 -5.67 -9.80
N GLY A 64 -6.50 -6.13 -9.50
CA GLY A 64 -7.23 -7.15 -10.27
C GLY A 64 -6.77 -8.60 -9.98
N ARG A 65 -5.48 -8.82 -9.75
CA ARG A 65 -4.91 -10.15 -9.41
C ARG A 65 -5.00 -10.45 -7.90
N ASP A 66 -4.47 -9.56 -7.06
CA ASP A 66 -4.37 -9.74 -5.60
C ASP A 66 -5.38 -8.88 -4.84
N TRP A 67 -5.79 -7.76 -5.41
CA TRP A 67 -6.67 -6.76 -4.82
C TRP A 67 -7.87 -6.46 -5.72
N ASP A 68 -9.07 -6.50 -5.15
CA ASP A 68 -10.32 -6.10 -5.83
C ASP A 68 -10.52 -4.58 -5.77
N TYR A 69 -10.09 -3.97 -4.67
CA TYR A 69 -10.14 -2.53 -4.44
C TYR A 69 -8.77 -2.00 -4.04
N GLN A 70 -8.32 -0.92 -4.68
CA GLN A 70 -6.98 -0.41 -4.39
C GLN A 70 -6.90 1.11 -4.55
N ILE A 71 -6.42 1.76 -3.48
CA ILE A 71 -6.04 3.18 -3.49
C ILE A 71 -4.58 3.25 -3.03
N VAL A 72 -3.64 3.48 -3.97
CA VAL A 72 -2.24 3.21 -3.69
C VAL A 72 -1.30 4.33 -4.09
N TRP A 73 -0.39 4.66 -3.16
CA TRP A 73 0.80 5.45 -3.43
C TRP A 73 1.94 4.51 -3.84
N ASN A 74 2.14 4.39 -5.16
CA ASN A 74 3.15 3.50 -5.74
C ASN A 74 4.50 4.23 -5.87
N ARG A 75 5.31 4.20 -4.82
CA ARG A 75 6.61 4.88 -4.78
C ARG A 75 7.60 4.39 -5.86
N PRO A 76 7.76 3.08 -6.11
CA PRO A 76 8.65 2.59 -7.15
C PRO A 76 8.35 3.12 -8.55
N LYS A 77 7.07 3.32 -8.87
CA LYS A 77 6.66 3.82 -10.20
C LYS A 77 6.91 5.31 -10.39
N PHE A 78 6.91 6.09 -9.31
CA PHE A 78 7.13 7.53 -9.35
C PHE A 78 8.24 7.98 -8.39
N PRO A 79 9.51 7.78 -8.77
CA PRO A 79 10.65 8.15 -7.91
C PRO A 79 10.64 9.63 -7.49
N LYS A 80 10.23 10.54 -8.38
CA LYS A 80 10.13 11.99 -8.09
C LYS A 80 9.09 12.33 -7.03
N ASN A 81 8.06 11.50 -6.84
CA ASN A 81 7.04 11.65 -5.81
C ASN A 81 7.32 10.77 -4.58
N SER A 82 8.37 9.98 -4.59
CA SER A 82 8.65 8.99 -3.56
C SER A 82 9.04 9.56 -2.20
N GLY A 83 9.36 10.86 -2.13
CA GLY A 83 9.63 11.60 -0.89
C GLY A 83 8.39 12.21 -0.23
N ASN A 84 7.25 12.23 -0.92
CA ASN A 84 6.02 12.89 -0.47
C ASN A 84 5.23 12.03 0.53
N TYR A 85 5.83 11.76 1.69
CA TYR A 85 5.23 10.88 2.70
C TYR A 85 3.95 11.42 3.32
N TYR A 86 3.81 12.74 3.41
CA TYR A 86 2.75 13.38 4.17
C TYR A 86 1.76 14.16 3.33
N ASP A 87 2.19 14.71 2.21
CA ASP A 87 1.38 15.58 1.37
C ASP A 87 1.65 15.37 -0.12
N ASN A 88 0.72 15.79 -0.98
CA ASN A 88 0.90 15.87 -2.43
C ASN A 88 1.36 14.55 -3.07
N GLN A 89 0.66 13.48 -2.77
CA GLN A 89 0.98 12.16 -3.29
C GLN A 89 0.30 11.89 -4.63
N LEU A 90 1.02 11.19 -5.51
CA LEU A 90 0.45 10.61 -6.73
C LEU A 90 -0.19 9.27 -6.39
N ILE A 91 -1.51 9.26 -6.37
CA ILE A 91 -2.33 8.11 -5.96
C ILE A 91 -2.99 7.47 -7.18
N TYR A 92 -2.93 6.15 -7.24
CA TYR A 92 -3.73 5.33 -8.15
C TYR A 92 -5.01 4.86 -7.46
N PHE A 93 -6.11 5.02 -8.15
CA PHE A 93 -7.42 4.50 -7.75
C PHE A 93 -7.80 3.33 -8.67
N ASN A 94 -7.89 2.13 -8.12
CA ASN A 94 -8.34 0.92 -8.80
C ASN A 94 -7.67 0.68 -10.18
N GLY A 95 -6.34 0.76 -10.20
CA GLY A 95 -5.55 0.51 -11.40
C GLY A 95 -5.62 1.60 -12.49
N GLY A 96 -6.36 2.68 -12.25
CA GLY A 96 -6.45 3.82 -13.16
C GLY A 96 -5.17 4.64 -13.24
N GLU A 97 -5.25 5.83 -13.83
CA GLU A 97 -4.12 6.76 -13.89
C GLU A 97 -3.84 7.41 -12.53
N ALA A 98 -2.58 7.77 -12.31
CA ALA A 98 -2.17 8.44 -11.10
C ALA A 98 -2.70 9.87 -11.04
N GLN A 99 -3.31 10.22 -9.93
CA GLN A 99 -3.86 11.54 -9.67
C GLN A 99 -3.14 12.20 -8.52
N MET A 100 -2.85 13.50 -8.66
CA MET A 100 -2.27 14.28 -7.57
C MET A 100 -3.32 14.49 -6.48
N THR A 101 -3.06 13.95 -5.30
CA THR A 101 -3.95 14.09 -4.14
C THR A 101 -3.31 15.03 -3.13
N LYS A 102 -4.03 16.11 -2.82
CA LYS A 102 -3.63 17.11 -1.82
C LYS A 102 -4.05 16.69 -0.42
N GLY A 103 -3.44 17.35 0.58
CA GLY A 103 -3.76 17.16 1.97
C GLY A 103 -2.95 16.07 2.65
N TYR A 104 -3.09 15.97 3.97
CA TYR A 104 -2.29 15.09 4.80
C TYR A 104 -2.60 13.61 4.53
N SER A 105 -1.60 12.84 4.17
CA SER A 105 -1.77 11.46 3.66
C SER A 105 -2.46 10.53 4.65
N THR A 106 -2.14 10.64 5.94
CA THR A 106 -2.77 9.82 6.97
C THR A 106 -4.27 10.09 7.05
N THR A 107 -4.68 11.37 6.96
CA THR A 107 -6.10 11.76 6.91
C THR A 107 -6.78 11.18 5.68
N ASN A 108 -6.15 11.31 4.51
CA ASN A 108 -6.70 10.78 3.26
C ASN A 108 -6.87 9.25 3.32
N TYR A 109 -5.84 8.51 3.77
CA TYR A 109 -5.92 7.05 3.87
C TYR A 109 -6.97 6.60 4.88
N THR A 110 -7.07 7.28 6.01
CA THR A 110 -8.11 7.01 7.01
C THR A 110 -9.51 7.21 6.44
N LYS A 111 -9.73 8.32 5.71
CA LYS A 111 -11.01 8.59 5.05
C LYS A 111 -11.37 7.47 4.07
N TRP A 112 -10.48 7.12 3.16
CA TRP A 112 -10.73 6.05 2.18
C TRP A 112 -10.94 4.68 2.83
N ALA A 113 -10.21 4.38 3.91
CA ALA A 113 -10.45 3.17 4.68
C ALA A 113 -11.83 3.14 5.32
N GLN A 114 -12.29 4.28 5.87
CA GLN A 114 -13.64 4.41 6.43
C GLN A 114 -14.73 4.27 5.35
N GLU A 115 -14.52 4.83 4.16
CA GLU A 115 -15.43 4.69 3.01
C GLU A 115 -15.54 3.21 2.59
N TYR A 116 -14.41 2.51 2.46
CA TYR A 116 -14.39 1.07 2.20
C TYR A 116 -15.11 0.26 3.29
N LEU A 117 -14.90 0.57 4.56
CA LEU A 117 -15.57 -0.11 5.66
C LEU A 117 -17.09 0.12 5.67
N LYS A 118 -17.56 1.26 5.15
CA LYS A 118 -18.98 1.58 4.96
C LYS A 118 -19.60 0.94 3.72
N GLY A 119 -18.83 0.22 2.92
CA GLY A 119 -19.32 -0.53 1.76
C GLY A 119 -18.79 -0.05 0.41
N GLU A 120 -18.10 1.10 0.33
CA GLU A 120 -17.58 1.60 -0.94
C GLU A 120 -16.54 0.63 -1.54
N GLY A 121 -16.75 0.25 -2.81
CA GLY A 121 -15.82 -0.61 -3.54
C GLY A 121 -15.80 -2.08 -3.10
N ARG A 122 -16.78 -2.53 -2.31
CA ARG A 122 -16.90 -3.94 -1.90
C ARG A 122 -18.30 -4.50 -2.07
N ASP A 123 -18.39 -5.81 -2.22
CA ASP A 123 -19.65 -6.55 -2.12
C ASP A 123 -19.98 -6.78 -0.64
N GLU A 124 -21.05 -6.15 -0.13
CA GLU A 124 -21.47 -6.26 1.27
C GLU A 124 -21.89 -7.67 1.69
N LYS A 125 -22.17 -8.54 0.74
CA LYS A 125 -22.54 -9.95 0.98
C LYS A 125 -21.32 -10.85 1.17
N LYS A 126 -20.10 -10.34 0.91
CA LYS A 126 -18.85 -11.08 1.03
C LYS A 126 -18.07 -10.63 2.26
N PRO A 127 -17.32 -11.54 2.89
CA PRO A 127 -16.31 -11.15 3.86
C PRO A 127 -15.27 -10.28 3.17
N TRP A 128 -14.57 -9.46 3.93
CA TRP A 128 -13.58 -8.55 3.39
C TRP A 128 -12.25 -8.62 4.14
N LEU A 129 -11.19 -8.26 3.42
CA LEU A 129 -9.84 -8.07 3.92
C LEU A 129 -9.37 -6.67 3.51
N LEU A 130 -8.96 -5.84 4.48
CA LEU A 130 -8.34 -4.54 4.21
C LEU A 130 -6.89 -4.53 4.71
N TRP A 131 -5.96 -4.28 3.81
CA TRP A 131 -4.58 -3.97 4.14
C TRP A 131 -4.34 -2.46 4.06
N LEU A 132 -4.38 -1.79 5.21
CA LEU A 132 -4.18 -0.35 5.34
C LEU A 132 -2.71 -0.06 5.68
N CYS A 133 -2.03 0.68 4.81
CA CYS A 133 -0.61 0.97 4.89
C CYS A 133 -0.32 2.47 4.92
N TYR A 134 -0.24 3.05 6.10
CA TYR A 134 0.13 4.45 6.23
C TYR A 134 1.54 4.77 5.71
N ALA A 135 1.74 6.00 5.22
CA ALA A 135 3.03 6.53 4.83
C ALA A 135 3.83 7.05 6.05
N GLY A 136 3.17 7.66 7.01
CA GLY A 136 3.71 7.99 8.35
C GLY A 136 3.90 6.69 9.18
N SER A 137 4.77 6.68 10.16
CA SER A 137 5.66 7.74 10.61
C SER A 137 7.08 7.56 10.00
N HIS A 138 7.31 8.16 8.86
CA HIS A 138 8.60 8.13 8.19
C HIS A 138 9.30 9.51 8.35
N GLY A 139 10.61 9.54 8.51
CA GLY A 139 11.36 10.80 8.50
C GLY A 139 11.26 11.54 7.16
N PRO A 140 11.19 12.89 7.15
CA PRO A 140 11.03 13.77 8.31
C PRO A 140 9.68 13.54 8.99
N PHE A 141 9.62 13.65 10.32
CA PHE A 141 8.41 13.39 11.10
C PHE A 141 7.52 14.63 11.14
N ASN A 142 6.71 14.81 10.12
CA ASN A 142 5.79 15.94 10.03
C ASN A 142 4.46 15.57 10.72
N PRO A 143 4.05 16.24 11.80
CA PRO A 143 2.76 16.01 12.42
C PRO A 143 1.62 16.53 11.51
N ALA A 144 0.42 16.00 11.70
CA ALA A 144 -0.74 16.59 11.06
C ALA A 144 -0.95 18.04 11.57
N PRO A 145 -1.50 18.96 10.74
CA PRO A 145 -1.64 20.37 11.12
C PRO A 145 -2.33 20.58 12.48
N HIS A 146 -3.31 19.75 12.81
CA HIS A 146 -4.03 19.83 14.08
C HIS A 146 -3.29 19.19 15.29
N HIS A 147 -2.10 18.65 15.07
CA HIS A 147 -1.24 18.07 16.10
C HIS A 147 0.10 18.79 16.26
N VAL A 148 0.32 19.89 15.53
CA VAL A 148 1.60 20.64 15.55
C VAL A 148 1.96 21.11 16.97
N ASP A 149 0.96 21.54 17.74
CA ASP A 149 1.13 22.04 19.10
C ASP A 149 0.85 20.98 20.18
N SER A 150 0.68 19.72 19.79
CA SER A 150 0.45 18.64 20.75
C SER A 150 1.76 18.32 21.48
N ILE A 151 1.74 18.40 22.81
CA ILE A 151 2.85 18.01 23.67
C ILE A 151 2.72 16.52 23.95
N CYS A 152 3.78 15.76 23.73
CA CYS A 152 3.88 14.35 24.13
C CYS A 152 4.44 14.22 25.53
#